data_ffb0b2b30bbc0519a1e662e2927e697d
#
_entry.id   ffb0b2b30bbc0519a1e662e2927e697d
#
_cell.length_a   1.000
_cell.length_b   1.000
_cell.length_c   1.000
_cell.angle_alpha   90.00
_cell.angle_beta   90.00
_cell.angle_gamma   90.00
#
_symmetry.space_group_name_H-M   'P 1'
#
loop_
_entity.id
_entity.type
_entity.pdbx_description
1 polymer ?
#
loop_
_entity_poly.entity_id
_entity_poly.type
_entity_poly.pdbx_seq_one_letter_code
_entity_poly.pdbx_strand_id
1 'polypeptide(L)'
;MHAALDSEGVAHEPTDWHPGVLRLTDDSPGHNWPHAHGWLHGQEEVSNLPALVLDPQPGDRVWDACAAPGSKTTQIAALMQDSGLLVGNDNNLGRLSALRHNAERLGVTNLVVTNQDARNFSLKPLGAGHEGGVSAFDRVLVDAPCSCEGTIRKNPDAFDTWSLDHVHSVAGVQKGILRRAVQATRPGGVVVYSTCTFAPEENEAVLDHVLDAEDCRLVDFDAPLDGVPGVTEWEGEEFDPSVEKALRIYPHHNDTGGFFCAKMAVGG
;
A
#
# COMPACT_ATOMS: atom_id res chain seq x y z
N MET A 1 -6.75 3.83 24.26
CA MET A 1 -6.17 2.60 23.69
C MET A 1 -5.32 1.89 24.73
N HIS A 2 -4.22 2.47 25.22
CA HIS A 2 -3.28 1.82 26.18
C HIS A 2 -4.01 1.20 27.39
N ALA A 3 -4.83 1.98 28.11
CA ALA A 3 -5.57 1.48 29.27
C ALA A 3 -6.49 0.27 28.94
N ALA A 4 -7.00 0.20 27.74
CA ALA A 4 -7.81 -0.94 27.31
C ALA A 4 -6.95 -2.19 27.06
N LEU A 5 -5.80 -2.04 26.44
CA LEU A 5 -4.84 -3.14 26.23
C LEU A 5 -4.30 -3.62 27.60
N ASP A 6 -3.96 -2.70 28.50
CA ASP A 6 -3.50 -3.01 29.86
C ASP A 6 -4.57 -3.83 30.63
N SER A 7 -5.85 -3.45 30.51
CA SER A 7 -6.94 -4.17 31.18
C SER A 7 -7.15 -5.60 30.69
N GLU A 8 -6.73 -5.88 29.45
CA GLU A 8 -6.76 -7.20 28.83
C GLU A 8 -5.45 -8.00 29.05
N GLY A 9 -4.45 -7.36 29.68
CA GLY A 9 -3.13 -7.98 29.86
C GLY A 9 -2.33 -8.10 28.57
N VAL A 10 -2.68 -7.33 27.54
CA VAL A 10 -1.98 -7.33 26.24
C VAL A 10 -0.73 -6.47 26.35
N ALA A 11 0.44 -7.11 26.30
CA ALA A 11 1.70 -6.41 26.30
C ALA A 11 1.90 -5.63 25.00
N HIS A 12 2.16 -4.33 25.11
CA HIS A 12 2.29 -3.43 23.97
C HIS A 12 3.28 -2.31 24.24
N GLU A 13 3.91 -1.83 23.17
CA GLU A 13 4.86 -0.72 23.21
C GLU A 13 4.51 0.29 22.10
N PRO A 14 4.54 1.62 22.37
CA PRO A 14 4.43 2.61 21.31
C PRO A 14 5.64 2.55 20.41
N THR A 15 5.46 2.79 19.12
CA THR A 15 6.59 3.03 18.22
C THR A 15 7.06 4.49 18.35
N ASP A 16 8.36 4.72 18.20
CA ASP A 16 8.94 6.06 18.29
C ASP A 16 8.58 6.94 17.07
N TRP A 17 8.14 6.33 16.00
CA TRP A 17 7.95 6.98 14.71
C TRP A 17 6.51 7.35 14.37
N HIS A 18 5.51 6.76 15.04
CA HIS A 18 4.11 7.14 14.80
C HIS A 18 3.22 6.85 16.02
N PRO A 19 2.53 7.84 16.58
CA PRO A 19 1.75 7.69 17.82
C PRO A 19 0.54 6.75 17.67
N GLY A 20 0.09 6.47 16.45
CA GLY A 20 -1.02 5.55 16.17
C GLY A 20 -0.57 4.10 15.91
N VAL A 21 0.73 3.82 15.96
CA VAL A 21 1.28 2.47 15.75
C VAL A 21 1.82 1.94 17.07
N LEU A 22 1.32 0.75 17.45
CA LEU A 22 1.75 0.04 18.65
C LEU A 22 2.34 -1.32 18.24
N ARG A 23 3.49 -1.66 18.77
CA ARG A 23 4.00 -3.05 18.71
C ARG A 23 3.29 -3.86 19.77
N LEU A 24 2.63 -4.95 19.37
CA LEU A 24 2.10 -5.95 20.28
C LEU A 24 3.12 -7.06 20.41
N THR A 25 3.48 -7.41 21.65
CA THR A 25 4.43 -8.48 21.92
C THR A 25 3.77 -9.84 22.05
N ASP A 26 2.44 -9.87 21.99
CA ASP A 26 1.63 -11.10 21.99
C ASP A 26 1.21 -11.45 20.57
N ASP A 27 1.32 -12.74 20.19
CA ASP A 27 1.08 -13.25 18.84
C ASP A 27 -0.39 -13.27 18.40
N SER A 28 -1.32 -12.77 19.22
CA SER A 28 -2.76 -12.89 18.95
C SER A 28 -3.50 -11.54 18.98
N PRO A 29 -3.16 -10.54 18.14
CA PRO A 29 -3.81 -9.24 18.14
C PRO A 29 -5.32 -9.31 17.86
N GLY A 30 -5.80 -10.36 17.21
CA GLY A 30 -7.21 -10.55 16.86
C GLY A 30 -8.13 -11.01 17.98
N HIS A 31 -7.60 -11.40 19.14
CA HIS A 31 -8.37 -12.01 20.23
C HIS A 31 -8.75 -11.03 21.37
N ASN A 32 -8.30 -9.78 21.30
CA ASN A 32 -8.63 -8.78 22.31
C ASN A 32 -9.87 -7.95 21.91
N TRP A 33 -10.59 -7.45 22.91
CA TRP A 33 -11.79 -6.66 22.64
C TRP A 33 -11.54 -5.32 21.93
N PRO A 34 -10.41 -4.58 22.13
CA PRO A 34 -10.10 -3.43 21.33
C PRO A 34 -10.06 -3.74 19.81
N HIS A 35 -9.51 -4.88 19.43
CA HIS A 35 -9.57 -5.32 18.04
C HIS A 35 -11.01 -5.67 17.62
N ALA A 36 -11.74 -6.45 18.44
CA ALA A 36 -13.10 -6.87 18.12
C ALA A 36 -14.06 -5.67 17.94
N HIS A 37 -13.85 -4.59 18.68
CA HIS A 37 -14.66 -3.36 18.62
C HIS A 37 -14.12 -2.29 17.65
N GLY A 38 -13.11 -2.62 16.84
CA GLY A 38 -12.60 -1.72 15.80
C GLY A 38 -11.73 -0.57 16.31
N TRP A 39 -11.16 -0.67 17.49
CA TRP A 39 -10.26 0.36 18.03
C TRP A 39 -8.83 0.21 17.51
N LEU A 40 -8.47 -0.99 17.05
CA LEU A 40 -7.18 -1.27 16.43
C LEU A 40 -7.31 -2.31 15.30
N HIS A 41 -6.32 -2.32 14.43
CA HIS A 41 -6.16 -3.30 13.37
C HIS A 41 -4.74 -3.86 13.40
N GLY A 42 -4.62 -5.20 13.40
CA GLY A 42 -3.33 -5.86 13.37
C GLY A 42 -2.75 -5.88 11.95
N GLN A 43 -1.52 -5.43 11.78
CA GLN A 43 -0.77 -5.52 10.53
C GLN A 43 0.73 -5.60 10.80
N GLU A 44 1.51 -5.93 9.77
CA GLU A 44 2.96 -5.85 9.83
C GLU A 44 3.41 -4.41 10.02
N GLU A 45 4.42 -4.17 10.85
CA GLU A 45 4.87 -2.80 11.16
C GLU A 45 5.24 -2.03 9.88
N VAL A 46 6.05 -2.63 9.02
CA VAL A 46 6.47 -1.99 7.76
C VAL A 46 5.32 -1.74 6.78
N SER A 47 4.24 -2.49 6.88
CA SER A 47 3.04 -2.32 6.04
C SER A 47 2.26 -1.02 6.32
N ASN A 48 2.57 -0.33 7.44
CA ASN A 48 2.00 0.98 7.72
C ASN A 48 2.59 2.09 6.85
N LEU A 49 3.82 1.90 6.34
CA LEU A 49 4.59 2.91 5.65
C LEU A 49 3.88 3.50 4.41
N PRO A 50 3.33 2.71 3.47
CA PRO A 50 2.77 3.27 2.24
C PRO A 50 1.61 4.25 2.46
N ALA A 51 0.74 4.00 3.42
CA ALA A 51 -0.35 4.90 3.73
C ALA A 51 0.15 6.23 4.33
N LEU A 52 1.22 6.20 5.13
CA LEU A 52 1.85 7.39 5.68
C LEU A 52 2.58 8.19 4.59
N VAL A 53 3.32 7.51 3.69
CA VAL A 53 4.01 8.14 2.55
C VAL A 53 3.02 8.75 1.56
N LEU A 54 1.84 8.13 1.39
CA LEU A 54 0.74 8.66 0.59
C LEU A 54 0.21 9.97 1.18
N ASP A 55 0.21 10.10 2.51
CA ASP A 55 -0.21 11.28 3.26
C ASP A 55 -1.60 11.78 2.82
N PRO A 56 -2.65 10.95 2.86
CA PRO A 56 -3.97 11.35 2.43
C PRO A 56 -4.55 12.41 3.37
N GLN A 57 -5.17 13.45 2.79
CA GLN A 57 -5.75 14.55 3.54
C GLN A 57 -7.28 14.41 3.64
N PRO A 58 -7.91 14.91 4.71
CA PRO A 58 -9.36 15.02 4.78
C PRO A 58 -9.93 15.74 3.56
N GLY A 59 -10.90 15.12 2.90
CA GLY A 59 -11.52 15.64 1.68
C GLY A 59 -10.92 15.14 0.36
N ASP A 60 -9.77 14.46 0.38
CA ASP A 60 -9.16 13.86 -0.81
C ASP A 60 -10.06 12.79 -1.44
N ARG A 61 -9.87 12.59 -2.74
CA ARG A 61 -10.34 11.41 -3.48
C ARG A 61 -9.16 10.45 -3.62
N VAL A 62 -9.23 9.33 -2.89
CA VAL A 62 -8.14 8.36 -2.83
C VAL A 62 -8.58 7.05 -3.47
N TRP A 63 -7.70 6.43 -4.25
CA TRP A 63 -7.87 5.09 -4.77
C TRP A 63 -6.81 4.16 -4.20
N ASP A 64 -7.24 3.08 -3.53
CA ASP A 64 -6.43 1.93 -3.17
C ASP A 64 -6.66 0.85 -4.22
N ALA A 65 -5.68 0.66 -5.11
CA ALA A 65 -5.82 -0.14 -6.32
C ALA A 65 -5.85 -1.66 -6.05
N CYS A 66 -5.27 -2.11 -4.92
CA CYS A 66 -5.15 -3.51 -4.52
C CYS A 66 -5.52 -3.67 -3.04
N ALA A 67 -6.71 -3.21 -2.67
CA ALA A 67 -7.14 -2.87 -1.33
C ALA A 67 -7.25 -4.05 -0.34
N ALA A 68 -7.59 -5.25 -0.83
CA ALA A 68 -7.89 -6.36 0.07
C ALA A 68 -6.63 -6.98 0.69
N PRO A 69 -6.63 -7.31 1.98
CA PRO A 69 -7.80 -7.47 2.88
C PRO A 69 -8.23 -6.20 3.63
N GLY A 70 -7.64 -5.02 3.38
CA GLY A 70 -8.12 -3.75 3.92
C GLY A 70 -7.24 -3.08 4.96
N SER A 71 -6.08 -3.60 5.28
CA SER A 71 -5.20 -3.02 6.30
C SER A 71 -4.77 -1.59 5.94
N LYS A 72 -4.24 -1.39 4.73
CA LYS A 72 -3.85 -0.06 4.24
C LYS A 72 -5.06 0.82 3.93
N THR A 73 -6.12 0.24 3.35
CA THR A 73 -7.38 0.95 3.07
C THR A 73 -7.98 1.58 4.32
N THR A 74 -8.06 0.83 5.42
CA THR A 74 -8.64 1.34 6.67
C THR A 74 -7.71 2.32 7.38
N GLN A 75 -6.40 2.18 7.23
CA GLN A 75 -5.42 3.16 7.68
C GLN A 75 -5.57 4.49 6.91
N ILE A 76 -5.73 4.43 5.58
CA ILE A 76 -6.01 5.61 4.74
C ILE A 76 -7.30 6.30 5.21
N ALA A 77 -8.38 5.54 5.44
CA ALA A 77 -9.64 6.10 5.95
C ALA A 77 -9.46 6.84 7.28
N ALA A 78 -8.68 6.26 8.19
CA ALA A 78 -8.36 6.90 9.48
C ALA A 78 -7.55 8.21 9.30
N LEU A 79 -6.57 8.22 8.41
CA LEU A 79 -5.80 9.44 8.08
C LEU A 79 -6.67 10.51 7.42
N MET A 80 -7.64 10.12 6.59
CA MET A 80 -8.62 11.01 5.98
C MET A 80 -9.68 11.49 6.97
N GLN A 81 -9.72 11.01 8.21
CA GLN A 81 -10.73 11.34 9.23
C GLN A 81 -12.16 11.12 8.71
N ASP A 82 -12.39 10.03 8.00
CA ASP A 82 -13.65 9.68 7.34
C ASP A 82 -14.23 10.80 6.42
N SER A 83 -13.37 11.66 5.89
CA SER A 83 -13.76 12.76 5.01
C SER A 83 -13.23 12.56 3.59
N GLY A 84 -14.00 12.97 2.59
CA GLY A 84 -13.65 12.75 1.17
C GLY A 84 -14.18 11.42 0.63
N LEU A 85 -13.48 10.85 -0.33
CA LEU A 85 -13.86 9.59 -0.98
C LEU A 85 -12.67 8.63 -1.03
N LEU A 86 -12.82 7.46 -0.44
CA LEU A 86 -11.88 6.35 -0.58
C LEU A 86 -12.50 5.27 -1.47
N VAL A 87 -11.80 4.88 -2.52
CA VAL A 87 -12.20 3.76 -3.39
C VAL A 87 -11.23 2.61 -3.17
N GLY A 88 -11.71 1.54 -2.57
CA GLY A 88 -10.95 0.30 -2.39
C GLY A 88 -11.29 -0.71 -3.50
N ASN A 89 -10.32 -1.09 -4.30
CA ASN A 89 -10.48 -2.03 -5.39
C ASN A 89 -9.70 -3.32 -5.16
N ASP A 90 -10.26 -4.44 -5.55
CA ASP A 90 -9.51 -5.70 -5.68
C ASP A 90 -10.18 -6.55 -6.77
N ASN A 91 -9.39 -7.31 -7.53
CA ASN A 91 -9.91 -8.20 -8.58
C ASN A 91 -10.46 -9.53 -8.02
N ASN A 92 -10.25 -9.84 -6.74
CA ASN A 92 -10.68 -11.07 -6.10
C ASN A 92 -11.86 -10.83 -5.16
N LEU A 93 -13.04 -11.29 -5.56
CA LEU A 93 -14.29 -11.18 -4.77
C LEU A 93 -14.19 -11.81 -3.38
N GLY A 94 -13.46 -12.91 -3.23
CA GLY A 94 -13.27 -13.56 -1.93
C GLY A 94 -12.51 -12.67 -0.96
N ARG A 95 -11.46 -11.99 -1.43
CA ARG A 95 -10.67 -11.06 -0.64
C ARG A 95 -11.45 -9.79 -0.28
N LEU A 96 -12.36 -9.33 -1.15
CA LEU A 96 -13.23 -8.18 -0.87
C LEU A 96 -14.17 -8.39 0.32
N SER A 97 -14.50 -9.63 0.65
CA SER A 97 -15.27 -9.94 1.87
C SER A 97 -14.49 -9.57 3.14
N ALA A 98 -13.18 -9.80 3.16
CA ALA A 98 -12.31 -9.41 4.27
C ALA A 98 -12.18 -7.88 4.36
N LEU A 99 -12.02 -7.19 3.22
CA LEU A 99 -11.99 -5.73 3.16
C LEU A 99 -13.27 -5.12 3.76
N ARG A 100 -14.44 -5.61 3.34
CA ARG A 100 -15.73 -5.13 3.87
C ARG A 100 -15.84 -5.38 5.37
N HIS A 101 -15.53 -6.60 5.83
CA HIS A 101 -15.57 -6.93 7.25
C HIS A 101 -14.66 -6.01 8.08
N ASN A 102 -13.43 -5.76 7.62
CA ASN A 102 -12.49 -4.87 8.31
C ASN A 102 -13.00 -3.42 8.32
N ALA A 103 -13.52 -2.92 7.19
CA ALA A 103 -14.08 -1.59 7.10
C ALA A 103 -15.29 -1.39 8.03
N GLU A 104 -16.23 -2.35 8.05
CA GLU A 104 -17.38 -2.33 8.95
C GLU A 104 -16.96 -2.38 10.43
N ARG A 105 -16.03 -3.28 10.78
CA ARG A 105 -15.53 -3.41 12.15
C ARG A 105 -14.84 -2.14 12.65
N LEU A 106 -14.09 -1.46 11.77
CA LEU A 106 -13.36 -0.23 12.08
C LEU A 106 -14.21 1.04 11.93
N GLY A 107 -15.49 0.92 11.50
CA GLY A 107 -16.41 2.03 11.38
C GLY A 107 -16.14 2.98 10.22
N VAL A 108 -15.47 2.51 9.16
CA VAL A 108 -15.15 3.33 7.97
C VAL A 108 -16.43 3.66 7.20
N THR A 109 -16.69 4.94 6.96
CA THR A 109 -17.92 5.44 6.35
C THR A 109 -17.74 6.04 4.95
N ASN A 110 -16.52 6.40 4.57
CA ASN A 110 -16.20 7.06 3.30
C ASN A 110 -15.65 6.11 2.22
N LEU A 111 -15.82 4.78 2.37
CA LEU A 111 -15.30 3.76 1.47
C LEU A 111 -16.33 3.28 0.44
N VAL A 112 -15.92 3.29 -0.83
CA VAL A 112 -16.61 2.58 -1.92
C VAL A 112 -15.77 1.39 -2.34
N VAL A 113 -16.34 0.19 -2.33
CA VAL A 113 -15.66 -1.05 -2.72
C VAL A 113 -15.99 -1.39 -4.17
N THR A 114 -14.96 -1.64 -4.98
CA THR A 114 -15.08 -2.03 -6.38
C THR A 114 -14.38 -3.35 -6.65
N ASN A 115 -14.87 -4.09 -7.65
CA ASN A 115 -14.24 -5.32 -8.12
C ASN A 115 -13.89 -5.16 -9.60
N GLN A 116 -12.68 -4.72 -9.88
CA GLN A 116 -12.17 -4.51 -11.23
C GLN A 116 -10.70 -4.98 -11.33
N ASP A 117 -10.28 -5.34 -12.52
CA ASP A 117 -8.85 -5.45 -12.83
C ASP A 117 -8.25 -4.04 -12.80
N ALA A 118 -7.33 -3.80 -11.87
CA ALA A 118 -6.74 -2.48 -11.66
C ALA A 118 -5.98 -1.96 -12.89
N ARG A 119 -5.48 -2.85 -13.77
CA ARG A 119 -4.83 -2.47 -15.04
C ARG A 119 -5.76 -1.72 -15.99
N ASN A 120 -7.07 -2.01 -15.89
CA ASN A 120 -8.12 -1.46 -16.75
C ASN A 120 -9.20 -0.75 -15.92
N PHE A 121 -8.85 -0.27 -14.73
CA PHE A 121 -9.79 0.35 -13.81
C PHE A 121 -10.58 1.48 -14.49
N SER A 122 -11.90 1.40 -14.41
CA SER A 122 -12.81 2.36 -15.03
C SER A 122 -13.43 3.29 -13.99
N LEU A 123 -13.36 4.59 -14.24
CA LEU A 123 -14.03 5.62 -13.43
C LEU A 123 -15.52 5.78 -13.77
N LYS A 124 -16.02 5.13 -14.83
CA LYS A 124 -17.44 5.22 -15.23
C LYS A 124 -18.42 4.85 -14.12
N PRO A 125 -18.22 3.78 -13.34
CA PRO A 125 -19.11 3.44 -12.21
C PRO A 125 -19.11 4.51 -11.09
N LEU A 126 -18.07 5.35 -11.04
CA LEU A 126 -17.93 6.45 -10.10
C LEU A 126 -18.49 7.78 -10.67
N GLY A 127 -19.19 7.72 -11.79
CA GLY A 127 -19.83 8.86 -12.41
C GLY A 127 -18.94 9.71 -13.31
N ALA A 128 -17.82 9.18 -13.80
CA ALA A 128 -16.95 9.92 -14.71
C ALA A 128 -17.74 10.41 -15.95
N GLY A 129 -17.59 11.70 -16.25
CA GLY A 129 -18.34 12.39 -17.32
C GLY A 129 -19.70 12.99 -16.89
N HIS A 130 -20.11 12.82 -15.62
CA HIS A 130 -21.30 13.43 -15.05
C HIS A 130 -20.93 14.47 -13.98
N GLU A 131 -21.82 15.42 -13.72
CA GLU A 131 -21.65 16.42 -12.66
C GLU A 131 -21.53 15.72 -11.28
N GLY A 132 -20.51 16.07 -10.51
CA GLY A 132 -20.23 15.45 -9.21
C GLY A 132 -19.54 14.07 -9.26
N GLY A 133 -19.33 13.50 -10.46
CA GLY A 133 -18.60 12.24 -10.62
C GLY A 133 -17.09 12.39 -10.45
N VAL A 134 -16.43 11.26 -10.17
CA VAL A 134 -14.96 11.18 -10.04
C VAL A 134 -14.33 11.09 -11.43
N SER A 135 -13.59 12.12 -11.82
CA SER A 135 -12.86 12.14 -13.10
C SER A 135 -11.38 11.79 -12.94
N ALA A 136 -10.82 12.00 -11.74
CA ALA A 136 -9.46 11.64 -11.35
C ALA A 136 -9.34 11.61 -9.82
N PHE A 137 -8.29 10.96 -9.32
CA PHE A 137 -7.97 10.89 -7.91
C PHE A 137 -6.90 11.92 -7.53
N ASP A 138 -6.93 12.37 -6.30
CA ASP A 138 -5.89 13.21 -5.72
C ASP A 138 -4.65 12.36 -5.36
N ARG A 139 -4.91 11.15 -4.84
CA ARG A 139 -3.89 10.21 -4.41
C ARG A 139 -4.27 8.78 -4.77
N VAL A 140 -3.26 7.98 -5.12
CA VAL A 140 -3.45 6.55 -5.42
C VAL A 140 -2.42 5.73 -4.69
N LEU A 141 -2.87 4.69 -3.99
CA LEU A 141 -2.01 3.64 -3.46
C LEU A 141 -2.03 2.43 -4.39
N VAL A 142 -0.84 1.95 -4.73
CA VAL A 142 -0.62 0.68 -5.41
C VAL A 142 0.24 -0.20 -4.50
N ASP A 143 -0.40 -0.85 -3.53
CA ASP A 143 0.23 -1.95 -2.78
C ASP A 143 0.07 -3.21 -3.61
N ALA A 144 1.02 -3.43 -4.51
CA ALA A 144 0.87 -4.32 -5.64
C ALA A 144 0.93 -5.81 -5.23
N PRO A 145 0.18 -6.70 -5.91
CA PRO A 145 0.44 -8.14 -5.79
C PRO A 145 1.87 -8.42 -6.20
N CYS A 146 2.59 -9.25 -5.44
CA CYS A 146 4.01 -9.52 -5.64
C CYS A 146 4.38 -10.94 -5.25
N SER A 147 5.64 -11.35 -5.50
CA SER A 147 6.18 -12.66 -5.12
C SER A 147 6.33 -12.88 -3.61
N CYS A 148 6.16 -11.83 -2.79
CA CYS A 148 6.09 -11.88 -1.33
C CYS A 148 7.36 -12.36 -0.60
N GLU A 149 8.54 -12.29 -1.19
CA GLU A 149 9.81 -12.73 -0.58
C GLU A 149 10.07 -12.08 0.80
N GLY A 150 9.70 -10.81 0.96
CA GLY A 150 9.88 -10.08 2.21
C GLY A 150 9.01 -10.59 3.37
N THR A 151 8.03 -11.47 3.09
CA THR A 151 7.12 -12.02 4.11
C THR A 151 7.57 -13.35 4.70
N ILE A 152 8.68 -13.93 4.24
CA ILE A 152 9.15 -15.28 4.57
C ILE A 152 9.24 -15.53 6.08
N ARG A 153 9.58 -14.53 6.89
CA ARG A 153 9.61 -14.66 8.36
C ARG A 153 8.27 -15.09 8.96
N LYS A 154 7.15 -14.66 8.34
CA LYS A 154 5.77 -14.95 8.80
C LYS A 154 5.05 -15.95 7.92
N ASN A 155 5.44 -16.03 6.66
CA ASN A 155 4.84 -16.87 5.65
C ASN A 155 5.93 -17.70 4.93
N PRO A 156 6.46 -18.76 5.55
CA PRO A 156 7.47 -19.62 4.92
C PRO A 156 7.01 -20.23 3.60
N ASP A 157 5.71 -20.47 3.42
CA ASP A 157 5.13 -21.05 2.21
C ASP A 157 5.31 -20.16 0.96
N ALA A 158 5.64 -18.86 1.14
CA ALA A 158 5.99 -17.98 0.05
C ALA A 158 7.21 -18.50 -0.75
N PHE A 159 8.08 -19.28 -0.09
CA PHE A 159 9.24 -19.88 -0.72
C PHE A 159 8.86 -21.02 -1.69
N ASP A 160 7.81 -21.76 -1.40
CA ASP A 160 7.38 -22.93 -2.18
C ASP A 160 6.80 -22.52 -3.56
N THR A 161 6.27 -21.31 -3.65
CA THR A 161 5.66 -20.76 -4.88
C THR A 161 6.57 -19.80 -5.65
N TRP A 162 7.73 -19.48 -5.08
CA TRP A 162 8.67 -18.55 -5.71
C TRP A 162 9.36 -19.17 -6.93
N SER A 163 9.44 -18.41 -8.01
CA SER A 163 10.25 -18.71 -9.20
C SER A 163 10.49 -17.44 -10.01
N LEU A 164 11.56 -17.38 -10.79
CA LEU A 164 11.81 -16.25 -11.69
C LEU A 164 10.68 -16.04 -12.70
N ASP A 165 10.09 -17.11 -13.23
CA ASP A 165 8.94 -17.02 -14.12
C ASP A 165 7.74 -16.37 -13.43
N HIS A 166 7.53 -16.67 -12.15
CA HIS A 166 6.49 -16.03 -11.35
C HIS A 166 6.79 -14.54 -11.15
N VAL A 167 8.01 -14.18 -10.76
CA VAL A 167 8.48 -12.79 -10.60
C VAL A 167 8.23 -11.98 -11.89
N HIS A 168 8.67 -12.47 -13.04
CA HIS A 168 8.46 -11.78 -14.33
C HIS A 168 6.97 -11.66 -14.70
N SER A 169 6.17 -12.70 -14.43
CA SER A 169 4.73 -12.67 -14.69
C SER A 169 4.03 -11.60 -13.86
N VAL A 170 4.37 -11.51 -12.58
CA VAL A 170 3.78 -10.53 -11.65
C VAL A 170 4.27 -9.11 -11.99
N ALA A 171 5.55 -8.92 -12.33
CA ALA A 171 6.09 -7.64 -12.78
C ALA A 171 5.31 -7.07 -13.97
N GLY A 172 4.93 -7.92 -14.93
CA GLY A 172 4.07 -7.51 -16.05
C GLY A 172 2.69 -6.99 -15.62
N VAL A 173 2.10 -7.58 -14.58
CA VAL A 173 0.83 -7.13 -14.00
C VAL A 173 1.02 -5.80 -13.27
N GLN A 174 2.08 -5.67 -12.47
CA GLN A 174 2.41 -4.49 -11.70
C GLN A 174 2.65 -3.26 -12.58
N LYS A 175 3.38 -3.41 -13.70
CA LYS A 175 3.57 -2.36 -14.73
C LYS A 175 2.23 -1.81 -15.20
N GLY A 176 1.28 -2.69 -15.52
CA GLY A 176 -0.05 -2.29 -15.96
C GLY A 176 -0.87 -1.58 -14.86
N ILE A 177 -0.79 -2.04 -13.61
CA ILE A 177 -1.49 -1.44 -12.48
C ILE A 177 -0.93 -0.04 -12.20
N LEU A 178 0.40 0.08 -12.06
CA LEU A 178 1.05 1.35 -11.74
C LEU A 178 0.83 2.39 -12.85
N ARG A 179 0.95 1.97 -14.12
CA ARG A 179 0.62 2.82 -15.26
C ARG A 179 -0.80 3.35 -15.19
N ARG A 180 -1.78 2.48 -14.90
CA ARG A 180 -3.18 2.89 -14.75
C ARG A 180 -3.40 3.81 -13.56
N ALA A 181 -2.68 3.60 -12.47
CA ALA A 181 -2.71 4.48 -11.29
C ALA A 181 -2.27 5.90 -11.65
N VAL A 182 -1.16 6.06 -12.36
CA VAL A 182 -0.70 7.37 -12.85
C VAL A 182 -1.77 8.02 -13.72
N GLN A 183 -2.33 7.30 -14.70
CA GLN A 183 -3.37 7.82 -15.61
C GLN A 183 -4.69 8.19 -14.89
N ALA A 184 -4.98 7.56 -13.75
CA ALA A 184 -6.19 7.85 -12.97
C ALA A 184 -5.97 8.97 -11.95
N THR A 185 -4.75 9.44 -11.79
CA THR A 185 -4.36 10.52 -10.87
C THR A 185 -4.38 11.86 -11.60
N ARG A 186 -4.87 12.92 -10.96
CA ARG A 186 -4.84 14.26 -11.55
C ARG A 186 -3.41 14.82 -11.62
N PRO A 187 -3.14 15.76 -12.52
CA PRO A 187 -1.89 16.53 -12.48
C PRO A 187 -1.68 17.17 -11.10
N GLY A 188 -0.48 17.07 -10.57
CA GLY A 188 -0.13 17.49 -9.20
C GLY A 188 -0.59 16.51 -8.11
N GLY A 189 -1.19 15.37 -8.47
CA GLY A 189 -1.54 14.30 -7.55
C GLY A 189 -0.36 13.39 -7.24
N VAL A 190 -0.56 12.45 -6.32
CA VAL A 190 0.46 11.55 -5.79
C VAL A 190 0.08 10.09 -6.01
N VAL A 191 1.05 9.29 -6.43
CA VAL A 191 0.95 7.83 -6.47
C VAL A 191 2.02 7.26 -5.56
N VAL A 192 1.65 6.31 -4.70
CA VAL A 192 2.60 5.51 -3.92
C VAL A 192 2.55 4.09 -4.43
N TYR A 193 3.72 3.56 -4.76
CA TYR A 193 3.91 2.17 -5.15
C TYR A 193 4.62 1.42 -4.03
N SER A 194 4.14 0.24 -3.68
CA SER A 194 4.76 -0.62 -2.67
C SER A 194 4.59 -2.10 -2.98
N THR A 195 5.56 -2.88 -2.52
CA THR A 195 5.56 -4.34 -2.56
C THR A 195 6.19 -4.91 -1.30
N CYS A 196 5.92 -6.18 -1.03
CA CYS A 196 6.65 -6.94 0.00
C CYS A 196 7.63 -7.95 -0.64
N THR A 197 8.30 -7.57 -1.73
CA THR A 197 9.34 -8.39 -2.39
C THR A 197 10.67 -7.64 -2.45
N PHE A 198 11.76 -8.39 -2.66
CA PHE A 198 13.10 -7.83 -2.87
C PHE A 198 13.48 -7.78 -4.36
N ALA A 199 12.71 -8.42 -5.24
CA ALA A 199 13.02 -8.54 -6.66
C ALA A 199 13.05 -7.17 -7.37
N PRO A 200 14.18 -6.72 -7.95
CA PRO A 200 14.23 -5.48 -8.71
C PRO A 200 13.31 -5.47 -9.92
N GLU A 201 13.03 -6.64 -10.49
CA GLU A 201 12.10 -6.84 -11.60
C GLU A 201 10.67 -6.39 -11.26
N GLU A 202 10.27 -6.56 -9.97
CA GLU A 202 8.96 -6.18 -9.45
C GLU A 202 8.96 -4.78 -8.83
N ASN A 203 10.10 -4.18 -8.62
CA ASN A 203 10.33 -2.91 -7.95
C ASN A 203 10.83 -1.85 -8.93
N GLU A 204 12.13 -1.69 -9.07
CA GLU A 204 12.74 -0.63 -9.87
C GLU A 204 12.43 -0.76 -11.36
N ALA A 205 12.42 -1.97 -11.92
CA ALA A 205 12.06 -2.20 -13.33
C ALA A 205 10.59 -1.86 -13.63
N VAL A 206 9.72 -1.91 -12.62
CA VAL A 206 8.32 -1.45 -12.75
C VAL A 206 8.25 0.07 -12.73
N LEU A 207 9.01 0.72 -11.83
CA LEU A 207 9.09 2.17 -11.77
C LEU A 207 9.68 2.75 -13.06
N ASP A 208 10.83 2.23 -13.50
CA ASP A 208 11.52 2.64 -14.72
C ASP A 208 10.59 2.59 -15.94
N HIS A 209 9.91 1.45 -16.12
CA HIS A 209 8.93 1.29 -17.20
C HIS A 209 7.83 2.36 -17.20
N VAL A 210 7.35 2.78 -16.03
CA VAL A 210 6.26 3.76 -15.93
C VAL A 210 6.77 5.18 -16.06
N LEU A 211 7.98 5.48 -15.59
CA LEU A 211 8.65 6.77 -15.77
C LEU A 211 8.89 7.05 -17.27
N ASP A 212 9.24 6.04 -18.06
CA ASP A 212 9.40 6.17 -19.52
C ASP A 212 8.07 6.35 -20.26
N ALA A 213 6.98 5.77 -19.75
CA ALA A 213 5.69 5.69 -20.45
C ALA A 213 4.71 6.82 -20.11
N GLU A 214 4.81 7.46 -18.94
CA GLU A 214 3.80 8.37 -18.40
C GLU A 214 4.46 9.66 -17.85
N ASP A 215 3.70 10.76 -17.85
CA ASP A 215 4.15 12.04 -17.28
C ASP A 215 4.09 12.02 -15.75
N CYS A 216 5.13 11.47 -15.17
CA CYS A 216 5.31 11.40 -13.72
C CYS A 216 6.81 11.39 -13.37
N ARG A 217 7.11 11.62 -12.09
CA ARG A 217 8.48 11.57 -11.57
C ARG A 217 8.52 11.03 -10.15
N LEU A 218 9.60 10.37 -9.79
CA LEU A 218 9.87 10.01 -8.41
C LEU A 218 10.23 11.24 -7.58
N VAL A 219 9.71 11.30 -6.38
CA VAL A 219 9.95 12.37 -5.41
C VAL A 219 10.47 11.80 -4.10
N ASP A 220 11.30 12.57 -3.41
CA ASP A 220 11.78 12.21 -2.09
C ASP A 220 10.61 12.21 -1.09
N PHE A 221 10.72 11.39 -0.07
CA PHE A 221 9.78 11.34 1.04
C PHE A 221 10.49 11.00 2.35
N ASP A 222 9.94 11.48 3.44
CA ASP A 222 10.40 11.10 4.77
C ASP A 222 9.88 9.71 5.13
N ALA A 223 10.78 8.81 5.48
CA ALA A 223 10.45 7.49 5.97
C ALA A 223 10.87 7.36 7.43
N PRO A 224 9.97 6.90 8.31
CA PRO A 224 10.29 6.73 9.72
C PRO A 224 11.04 5.44 10.04
N LEU A 225 11.29 4.61 9.03
CA LEU A 225 11.97 3.34 9.12
C LEU A 225 13.28 3.38 8.35
N ASP A 226 14.30 2.72 8.87
CA ASP A 226 15.60 2.60 8.21
C ASP A 226 15.52 1.73 6.96
N GLY A 227 16.24 2.14 5.92
CA GLY A 227 16.31 1.41 4.66
C GLY A 227 17.46 1.91 3.80
N VAL A 228 17.52 1.41 2.58
CA VAL A 228 18.52 1.82 1.59
C VAL A 228 17.82 2.29 0.31
N PRO A 229 18.48 3.12 -0.52
CA PRO A 229 17.95 3.54 -1.81
C PRO A 229 17.61 2.38 -2.73
N GLY A 230 16.73 2.64 -3.71
CA GLY A 230 16.52 1.75 -4.84
C GLY A 230 17.79 1.50 -5.64
N VAL A 231 17.88 0.35 -6.30
CA VAL A 231 19.05 -0.01 -7.13
C VAL A 231 18.91 0.56 -8.54
N THR A 232 19.98 1.10 -9.08
CA THR A 232 20.00 1.72 -10.42
C THR A 232 20.48 0.77 -11.52
N GLU A 233 20.92 -0.44 -11.15
CA GLU A 233 21.36 -1.48 -12.08
C GLU A 233 21.02 -2.86 -11.52
N TRP A 234 20.53 -3.75 -12.36
CA TRP A 234 20.30 -5.15 -12.02
C TRP A 234 20.49 -6.06 -13.24
N GLU A 235 21.29 -7.11 -13.09
CA GLU A 235 21.61 -8.09 -14.15
C GLU A 235 22.06 -7.47 -15.47
N GLY A 236 22.71 -6.29 -15.42
CA GLY A 236 23.21 -5.57 -16.59
C GLY A 236 22.17 -4.66 -17.27
N GLU A 237 20.97 -4.52 -16.70
CA GLU A 237 20.00 -3.50 -17.09
C GLU A 237 20.17 -2.27 -16.19
N GLU A 238 20.27 -1.09 -16.80
CA GLU A 238 20.30 0.20 -16.11
C GLU A 238 18.89 0.76 -16.01
N PHE A 239 18.51 1.28 -14.85
CA PHE A 239 17.23 1.96 -14.60
C PHE A 239 17.41 3.48 -14.53
N ASP A 240 16.30 4.22 -14.66
CA ASP A 240 16.29 5.67 -14.43
C ASP A 240 16.96 5.99 -13.07
N PRO A 241 17.97 6.89 -13.03
CA PRO A 241 18.69 7.19 -11.79
C PRO A 241 17.78 7.66 -10.65
N SER A 242 16.60 8.23 -10.94
CA SER A 242 15.68 8.68 -9.89
C SER A 242 15.08 7.53 -9.06
N VAL A 243 15.23 6.26 -9.47
CA VAL A 243 14.79 5.11 -8.66
C VAL A 243 15.53 5.03 -7.32
N GLU A 244 16.68 5.68 -7.16
CA GLU A 244 17.36 5.85 -5.86
C GLU A 244 16.47 6.54 -4.80
N LYS A 245 15.44 7.28 -5.20
CA LYS A 245 14.46 7.89 -4.30
C LYS A 245 13.48 6.89 -3.70
N ALA A 246 13.40 5.69 -4.23
CA ALA A 246 12.66 4.61 -3.61
C ALA A 246 13.40 4.08 -2.38
N LEU A 247 12.65 3.50 -1.46
CA LEU A 247 13.17 2.93 -0.22
C LEU A 247 13.03 1.41 -0.24
N ARG A 248 14.15 0.72 -0.03
CA ARG A 248 14.23 -0.71 0.22
C ARG A 248 14.45 -0.98 1.70
N ILE A 249 13.55 -1.73 2.31
CA ILE A 249 13.65 -2.14 3.71
C ILE A 249 13.92 -3.64 3.76
N TYR A 250 15.07 -4.01 4.32
CA TYR A 250 15.40 -5.41 4.59
C TYR A 250 15.10 -5.75 6.06
N PRO A 251 14.80 -7.00 6.38
CA PRO A 251 14.41 -7.40 7.74
C PRO A 251 15.37 -6.99 8.85
N HIS A 252 16.65 -6.93 8.55
CA HIS A 252 17.68 -6.56 9.52
C HIS A 252 17.76 -5.05 9.82
N HIS A 253 17.09 -4.20 9.06
CA HIS A 253 17.10 -2.75 9.32
C HIS A 253 16.27 -2.39 10.55
N ASN A 254 15.05 -2.97 10.67
CA ASN A 254 14.08 -2.58 11.69
C ASN A 254 13.49 -3.78 12.46
N ASP A 255 14.02 -4.99 12.28
CA ASP A 255 13.44 -6.24 12.79
C ASP A 255 11.97 -6.47 12.30
N THR A 256 11.67 -6.07 11.07
CA THR A 256 10.36 -6.18 10.41
C THR A 256 10.38 -7.18 9.25
N GLY A 257 9.30 -7.26 8.50
CA GLY A 257 9.31 -7.86 7.16
C GLY A 257 10.14 -7.05 6.17
N GLY A 258 10.43 -7.63 4.99
CA GLY A 258 11.02 -6.89 3.87
C GLY A 258 9.98 -6.09 3.11
N PHE A 259 10.37 -4.92 2.59
CA PHE A 259 9.44 -4.02 1.93
C PHE A 259 10.11 -3.10 0.90
N PHE A 260 9.33 -2.64 -0.05
CA PHE A 260 9.72 -1.61 -1.01
C PHE A 260 8.65 -0.52 -1.06
N CYS A 261 9.06 0.73 -1.13
CA CYS A 261 8.15 1.87 -1.22
C CYS A 261 8.73 2.97 -2.10
N ALA A 262 7.90 3.52 -2.99
CA ALA A 262 8.26 4.65 -3.83
C ALA A 262 7.10 5.65 -3.92
N LYS A 263 7.42 6.95 -3.96
CA LYS A 263 6.48 8.05 -4.11
C LYS A 263 6.67 8.73 -5.46
N MET A 264 5.57 8.92 -6.18
CA MET A 264 5.56 9.56 -7.49
C MET A 264 4.65 10.79 -7.46
N ALA A 265 5.08 11.86 -8.12
CA ALA A 265 4.23 13.00 -8.45
C ALA A 265 3.81 12.91 -9.93
N VAL A 266 2.54 13.18 -10.23
CA VAL A 266 1.95 13.08 -11.56
C VAL A 266 1.85 14.46 -12.19
N GLY A 267 2.37 14.61 -13.41
CA GLY A 267 2.38 15.87 -14.15
C GLY A 267 3.27 16.95 -13.51
N GLY A 268 3.76 17.91 -14.27
CA GLY A 268 4.49 19.10 -13.80
C GLY A 268 5.88 19.27 -14.30
#